data_6acf9ce56eebbe85633eaeb80a20fb83
#
_entry.id   6acf9ce56eebbe85633eaeb80a20fb83
#
_cell.length_a   1.000
_cell.length_b   1.000
_cell.length_c   1.000
_cell.angle_alpha   90.00
_cell.angle_beta   90.00
_cell.angle_gamma   90.00
#
_symmetry.space_group_name_H-M   'P 1'
#
loop_
_entity.id
_entity.type
_entity.pdbx_description
1 polymer ?
#
loop_
_entity_poly.entity_id
_entity_poly.type
_entity_poly.pdbx_seq_one_letter_code
_entity_poly.pdbx_strand_id
1 'polypeptide(L)'
;MPGFLASVKNIEEAKKICELDIDIVDFKKVDDGALGFVGSDTVRQVRKLLHNHVISVTMGNDLNPYNESYINNINLTIQNNIEYLKIGLFDISMISEHKKLIEEIDFLKSKPICVIFADQSFDLSIMQRVIDIGYKGIMIDTFHKANKSTLDLINKTDLNKFVDIVKNNNLICGLSGSLKLHHIGELKNLNVDFLGFRGQLCSEINSRESINVNKVNEVYREIKS
;
A
#
# COMPACT_ATOMS: atom_id res chain seq x y z
N MET A 1 -14.78 10.89 1.55
CA MET A 1 -13.79 10.90 0.45
C MET A 1 -12.60 10.07 0.88
N PRO A 2 -11.99 9.28 -0.02
CA PRO A 2 -10.79 8.53 0.31
C PRO A 2 -9.60 9.43 0.62
N GLY A 3 -8.67 8.93 1.43
CA GLY A 3 -7.38 9.55 1.63
C GLY A 3 -6.45 9.34 0.44
N PHE A 4 -5.48 10.22 0.28
CA PHE A 4 -4.45 10.15 -0.74
C PHE A 4 -3.17 9.49 -0.19
N LEU A 5 -2.79 8.33 -0.74
CA LEU A 5 -1.53 7.66 -0.46
C LEU A 5 -0.55 7.93 -1.62
N ALA A 6 0.53 8.67 -1.34
CA ALA A 6 1.58 8.98 -2.32
C ALA A 6 2.80 8.08 -2.09
N SER A 7 3.12 7.20 -3.06
CA SER A 7 4.30 6.35 -2.95
C SER A 7 5.57 7.06 -3.42
N VAL A 8 6.60 7.05 -2.57
CA VAL A 8 7.95 7.61 -2.80
C VAL A 8 8.99 6.51 -2.70
N LYS A 9 10.09 6.64 -3.45
CA LYS A 9 11.16 5.62 -3.48
C LYS A 9 12.29 5.86 -2.49
N ASN A 10 12.44 7.08 -1.99
CA ASN A 10 13.52 7.48 -1.10
C ASN A 10 13.24 8.80 -0.37
N ILE A 11 14.16 9.18 0.50
CA ILE A 11 14.10 10.42 1.28
C ILE A 11 14.08 11.68 0.40
N GLU A 12 14.80 11.69 -0.73
CA GLU A 12 14.86 12.86 -1.62
C GLU A 12 13.51 13.13 -2.29
N GLU A 13 12.76 12.08 -2.64
CA GLU A 13 11.39 12.25 -3.13
C GLU A 13 10.44 12.70 -2.02
N ALA A 14 10.59 12.14 -0.82
CA ALA A 14 9.77 12.54 0.32
C ALA A 14 9.95 14.03 0.67
N LYS A 15 11.17 14.56 0.60
CA LYS A 15 11.46 16.01 0.79
C LYS A 15 10.71 16.90 -0.19
N LYS A 16 10.48 16.44 -1.43
CA LYS A 16 9.75 17.23 -2.45
C LYS A 16 8.27 17.39 -2.13
N ILE A 17 7.69 16.49 -1.33
CA ILE A 17 6.26 16.44 -1.07
C ILE A 17 5.89 16.59 0.42
N CYS A 18 6.87 16.75 1.31
CA CYS A 18 6.64 16.81 2.76
C CYS A 18 5.85 18.04 3.23
N GLU A 19 5.74 19.08 2.39
CA GLU A 19 4.94 20.28 2.67
C GLU A 19 3.55 20.22 2.02
N LEU A 20 3.26 19.15 1.26
CA LEU A 20 1.97 18.98 0.63
C LEU A 20 0.99 18.28 1.59
N ASP A 21 -0.29 18.56 1.43
CA ASP A 21 -1.37 17.95 2.22
C ASP A 21 -1.68 16.53 1.71
N ILE A 22 -0.81 15.58 2.07
CA ILE A 22 -0.88 14.17 1.69
C ILE A 22 -1.27 13.36 2.92
N ASP A 23 -2.33 12.55 2.81
CA ASP A 23 -2.83 11.78 3.94
C ASP A 23 -1.84 10.68 4.37
N ILE A 24 -1.17 10.00 3.42
CA ILE A 24 -0.18 8.95 3.69
C ILE A 24 1.01 9.07 2.74
N VAL A 25 2.23 9.17 3.27
CA VAL A 25 3.47 9.02 2.50
C VAL A 25 3.96 7.58 2.59
N ASP A 26 3.99 6.90 1.44
CA ASP A 26 4.26 5.47 1.34
C ASP A 26 5.65 5.20 0.77
N PHE A 27 6.53 4.64 1.58
CA PHE A 27 7.90 4.30 1.17
C PHE A 27 7.98 2.92 0.55
N LYS A 28 8.49 2.87 -0.69
CA LYS A 28 8.59 1.65 -1.49
C LYS A 28 9.80 1.68 -2.41
N LYS A 29 10.64 0.65 -2.36
CA LYS A 29 11.73 0.46 -3.32
C LYS A 29 11.15 0.01 -4.66
N VAL A 30 11.02 0.95 -5.60
CA VAL A 30 10.27 0.74 -6.86
C VAL A 30 10.96 -0.17 -7.87
N ASP A 31 12.28 -0.36 -7.72
CA ASP A 31 13.12 -1.20 -8.59
C ASP A 31 13.20 -2.65 -8.07
N ASP A 32 12.55 -2.93 -6.94
CA ASP A 32 12.58 -4.21 -6.26
C ASP A 32 11.14 -4.75 -6.10
N GLY A 33 10.57 -5.21 -7.19
CA GLY A 33 9.26 -5.86 -7.23
C GLY A 33 8.07 -4.99 -6.81
N ALA A 34 7.02 -5.66 -6.37
CA ALA A 34 5.76 -5.01 -6.03
C ALA A 34 5.82 -4.28 -4.68
N LEU A 35 6.51 -4.82 -3.69
CA LEU A 35 6.56 -4.30 -2.32
C LEU A 35 7.99 -4.21 -1.77
N GLY A 36 8.98 -3.88 -2.61
CA GLY A 36 10.38 -3.80 -2.21
C GLY A 36 10.61 -2.93 -0.97
N PHE A 37 11.36 -3.44 -0.01
CA PHE A 37 11.71 -2.74 1.23
C PHE A 37 12.75 -1.64 0.98
N VAL A 38 12.51 -0.44 1.49
CA VAL A 38 13.37 0.74 1.22
C VAL A 38 14.70 0.76 1.97
N GLY A 39 14.94 -0.25 2.80
CA GLY A 39 16.16 -0.40 3.59
C GLY A 39 16.12 0.31 4.94
N SER A 40 16.94 -0.23 5.85
CA SER A 40 16.96 0.16 7.26
C SER A 40 17.32 1.62 7.47
N ASP A 41 18.25 2.17 6.69
CA ASP A 41 18.70 3.55 6.84
C ASP A 41 17.60 4.55 6.46
N THR A 42 16.82 4.24 5.42
CA THR A 42 15.65 5.04 5.04
C THR A 42 14.62 5.03 6.17
N VAL A 43 14.26 3.84 6.69
CA VAL A 43 13.27 3.71 7.78
C VAL A 43 13.68 4.51 9.03
N ARG A 44 14.95 4.51 9.41
CA ARG A 44 15.45 5.30 10.56
C ARG A 44 15.35 6.81 10.35
N GLN A 45 15.37 7.28 9.11
CA GLN A 45 15.36 8.71 8.76
C GLN A 45 13.95 9.25 8.51
N VAL A 46 13.01 8.43 8.02
CA VAL A 46 11.70 8.92 7.54
C VAL A 46 10.92 9.66 8.62
N ARG A 47 10.90 9.14 9.86
CA ARG A 47 10.13 9.76 10.95
C ARG A 47 10.68 11.14 11.33
N LYS A 48 11.98 11.36 11.22
CA LYS A 48 12.59 12.67 11.49
C LYS A 48 12.17 13.70 10.44
N LEU A 49 12.07 13.27 9.18
CA LEU A 49 11.66 14.13 8.07
C LEU A 49 10.15 14.40 8.09
N LEU A 50 9.35 13.36 8.34
CA LEU A 50 7.89 13.37 8.19
C LEU A 50 7.19 13.27 9.55
N HIS A 51 7.63 14.06 10.54
CA HIS A 51 7.14 13.96 11.94
C HIS A 51 5.63 14.18 12.09
N ASN A 52 4.98 14.90 11.16
CA ASN A 52 3.54 15.19 11.19
C ASN A 52 2.73 14.35 10.18
N HIS A 53 3.36 13.45 9.41
CA HIS A 53 2.66 12.65 8.41
C HIS A 53 2.39 11.24 8.91
N VAL A 54 1.31 10.66 8.41
CA VAL A 54 1.11 9.21 8.48
C VAL A 54 2.03 8.56 7.45
N ILE A 55 2.82 7.59 7.89
CA ILE A 55 3.82 6.92 7.06
C ILE A 55 3.43 5.46 6.86
N SER A 56 3.58 5.00 5.64
CA SER A 56 3.48 3.59 5.24
C SER A 56 4.83 3.10 4.69
N VAL A 57 5.16 1.84 4.96
CA VAL A 57 6.37 1.20 4.41
C VAL A 57 6.02 -0.20 3.90
N THR A 58 6.56 -0.57 2.74
CA THR A 58 6.46 -1.93 2.19
C THR A 58 7.55 -2.83 2.79
N MET A 59 7.19 -4.07 3.18
CA MET A 59 8.09 -4.94 3.97
C MET A 59 9.00 -5.83 3.14
N GLY A 60 8.80 -5.95 1.84
CA GLY A 60 9.58 -6.80 0.94
C GLY A 60 8.71 -7.70 0.07
N ASN A 61 9.37 -8.52 -0.77
CA ASN A 61 8.70 -9.41 -1.74
C ASN A 61 8.85 -10.90 -1.40
N ASP A 62 9.22 -11.24 -0.18
CA ASP A 62 9.32 -12.63 0.24
C ASP A 62 7.95 -13.31 0.24
N LEU A 63 7.90 -14.54 -0.27
CA LEU A 63 6.69 -15.36 -0.25
C LEU A 63 6.32 -15.76 1.18
N ASN A 64 7.33 -16.07 1.99
CA ASN A 64 7.16 -16.41 3.40
C ASN A 64 7.40 -15.17 4.28
N PRO A 65 6.37 -14.51 4.81
CA PRO A 65 6.52 -13.33 5.66
C PRO A 65 7.04 -13.67 7.07
N TYR A 66 7.09 -14.94 7.42
CA TYR A 66 7.57 -15.41 8.73
C TYR A 66 9.03 -15.92 8.64
N ASN A 67 9.89 -15.30 7.82
CA ASN A 67 11.32 -15.54 7.83
C ASN A 67 12.05 -14.45 8.65
N GLU A 68 13.25 -14.78 9.12
CA GLU A 68 14.04 -13.91 10.01
C GLU A 68 14.31 -12.53 9.41
N SER A 69 14.68 -12.45 8.15
CA SER A 69 14.98 -11.18 7.48
C SER A 69 13.75 -10.28 7.41
N TYR A 70 12.59 -10.86 7.07
CA TYR A 70 11.33 -10.14 6.99
C TYR A 70 10.85 -9.64 8.35
N ILE A 71 10.95 -10.50 9.39
CA ILE A 71 10.63 -10.14 10.78
C ILE A 71 11.54 -9.01 11.27
N ASN A 72 12.84 -9.04 10.94
CA ASN A 72 13.76 -7.97 11.27
C ASN A 72 13.36 -6.64 10.64
N ASN A 73 12.90 -6.61 9.38
CA ASN A 73 12.38 -5.42 8.72
C ASN A 73 11.11 -4.89 9.42
N ILE A 74 10.21 -5.78 9.80
CA ILE A 74 8.98 -5.44 10.54
C ILE A 74 9.33 -4.82 11.89
N ASN A 75 10.16 -5.47 12.70
CA ASN A 75 10.55 -4.98 14.02
C ASN A 75 11.24 -3.61 13.95
N LEU A 76 12.14 -3.42 12.99
CA LEU A 76 12.78 -2.14 12.75
C LEU A 76 11.73 -1.04 12.42
N THR A 77 10.77 -1.38 11.59
CA THR A 77 9.73 -0.44 11.14
C THR A 77 8.83 -0.04 12.31
N ILE A 78 8.41 -1.00 13.15
CA ILE A 78 7.64 -0.76 14.38
C ILE A 78 8.42 0.14 15.35
N GLN A 79 9.70 -0.15 15.59
CA GLN A 79 10.57 0.62 16.49
C GLN A 79 10.76 2.09 16.04
N ASN A 80 10.57 2.38 14.76
CA ASN A 80 10.61 3.73 14.21
C ASN A 80 9.24 4.42 14.14
N ASN A 81 8.21 3.87 14.80
CA ASN A 81 6.86 4.41 14.90
C ASN A 81 6.22 4.68 13.53
N ILE A 82 6.34 3.75 12.62
CA ILE A 82 5.67 3.78 11.31
C ILE A 82 4.24 3.26 11.48
N GLU A 83 3.25 4.00 10.94
CA GLU A 83 1.83 3.70 11.16
C GLU A 83 1.34 2.48 10.36
N TYR A 84 1.76 2.33 9.11
CA TYR A 84 1.29 1.26 8.24
C TYR A 84 2.44 0.41 7.70
N LEU A 85 2.36 -0.90 7.89
CA LEU A 85 3.28 -1.88 7.35
C LEU A 85 2.58 -2.70 6.28
N LYS A 86 2.98 -2.57 5.01
CA LYS A 86 2.37 -3.30 3.90
C LYS A 86 3.07 -4.63 3.67
N ILE A 87 2.33 -5.72 3.87
CA ILE A 87 2.79 -7.11 3.82
C ILE A 87 2.03 -7.81 2.68
N GLY A 88 2.78 -8.30 1.68
CA GLY A 88 2.19 -8.91 0.49
C GLY A 88 1.78 -10.36 0.71
N LEU A 89 0.54 -10.70 0.39
CA LEU A 89 0.08 -12.08 0.23
C LEU A 89 0.34 -12.50 -1.23
N PHE A 90 1.56 -12.98 -1.49
CA PHE A 90 2.01 -13.38 -2.82
C PHE A 90 1.56 -14.79 -3.19
N ASP A 91 1.35 -15.66 -2.20
CA ASP A 91 0.91 -17.04 -2.36
C ASP A 91 -0.10 -17.40 -1.25
N ILE A 92 -1.29 -17.81 -1.66
CA ILE A 92 -2.36 -18.21 -0.73
C ILE A 92 -2.00 -19.44 0.13
N SER A 93 -1.03 -20.24 -0.29
CA SER A 93 -0.53 -21.36 0.51
C SER A 93 0.19 -20.91 1.78
N MET A 94 0.65 -19.65 1.84
CA MET A 94 1.37 -19.05 2.97
C MET A 94 0.43 -18.42 4.03
N ILE A 95 -0.87 -18.63 3.96
CA ILE A 95 -1.83 -18.07 4.94
C ILE A 95 -1.46 -18.45 6.38
N SER A 96 -0.98 -19.67 6.63
CA SER A 96 -0.52 -20.10 7.95
C SER A 96 0.62 -19.26 8.47
N GLU A 97 1.59 -18.95 7.61
CA GLU A 97 2.76 -18.14 7.97
C GLU A 97 2.39 -16.68 8.21
N HIS A 98 1.44 -16.16 7.43
CA HIS A 98 0.86 -14.84 7.68
C HIS A 98 0.13 -14.78 9.01
N LYS A 99 -0.67 -15.81 9.33
CA LYS A 99 -1.39 -15.89 10.61
C LYS A 99 -0.41 -15.94 11.78
N LYS A 100 0.61 -16.79 11.71
CA LYS A 100 1.67 -16.90 12.70
C LYS A 100 2.38 -15.56 12.91
N LEU A 101 2.71 -14.84 11.83
CA LEU A 101 3.31 -13.51 11.90
C LEU A 101 2.43 -12.54 12.71
N ILE A 102 1.13 -12.49 12.40
CA ILE A 102 0.22 -11.54 13.04
C ILE A 102 -0.06 -11.90 14.51
N GLU A 103 -0.05 -13.19 14.85
CA GLU A 103 -0.26 -13.65 16.22
C GLU A 103 0.97 -13.47 17.12
N GLU A 104 2.18 -13.61 16.57
CA GLU A 104 3.42 -13.61 17.38
C GLU A 104 4.12 -12.24 17.45
N ILE A 105 3.87 -11.33 16.50
CA ILE A 105 4.51 -10.00 16.51
C ILE A 105 3.62 -8.98 17.23
N ASP A 106 4.18 -8.32 18.23
CA ASP A 106 3.54 -7.14 18.82
C ASP A 106 3.76 -5.91 17.93
N PHE A 107 2.73 -5.55 17.17
CA PHE A 107 2.76 -4.39 16.28
C PHE A 107 2.67 -3.04 16.99
N LEU A 108 2.46 -3.00 18.31
CA LEU A 108 2.29 -1.77 19.09
C LEU A 108 1.22 -0.84 18.48
N LYS A 109 1.64 0.36 18.04
CA LYS A 109 0.76 1.34 17.36
C LYS A 109 0.72 1.16 15.84
N SER A 110 1.59 0.34 15.29
CA SER A 110 1.64 0.06 13.86
C SER A 110 0.48 -0.83 13.42
N LYS A 111 0.01 -0.64 12.21
CA LYS A 111 -1.10 -1.40 11.64
C LYS A 111 -0.60 -2.23 10.46
N PRO A 112 -0.53 -3.55 10.56
CA PRO A 112 -0.21 -4.40 9.43
C PRO A 112 -1.36 -4.39 8.42
N ILE A 113 -1.03 -4.14 7.16
CA ILE A 113 -1.95 -4.10 6.01
C ILE A 113 -1.58 -5.23 5.06
N CYS A 114 -2.52 -6.16 4.84
CA CYS A 114 -2.37 -7.20 3.83
C CYS A 114 -2.51 -6.61 2.43
N VAL A 115 -1.54 -6.86 1.55
CA VAL A 115 -1.65 -6.47 0.13
C VAL A 115 -1.91 -7.70 -0.70
N ILE A 116 -3.03 -7.73 -1.42
CA ILE A 116 -3.40 -8.74 -2.42
C ILE A 116 -3.23 -8.16 -3.81
N PHE A 117 -2.97 -9.01 -4.81
CA PHE A 117 -2.60 -8.55 -6.15
C PHE A 117 -3.68 -8.90 -7.18
N ALA A 118 -4.17 -7.86 -7.88
CA ALA A 118 -5.23 -7.97 -8.88
C ALA A 118 -4.86 -8.87 -10.08
N ASP A 119 -3.57 -8.96 -10.40
CA ASP A 119 -3.02 -9.73 -11.51
C ASP A 119 -2.43 -11.09 -11.11
N GLN A 120 -2.60 -11.50 -9.84
CA GLN A 120 -2.12 -12.77 -9.31
C GLN A 120 -3.22 -13.55 -8.61
N SER A 121 -4.29 -13.92 -9.28
CA SER A 121 -5.34 -14.72 -8.64
C SER A 121 -6.18 -13.97 -7.58
N PHE A 122 -6.57 -12.71 -7.86
CA PHE A 122 -7.62 -12.06 -7.09
C PHE A 122 -8.88 -12.96 -7.08
N ASP A 123 -9.24 -13.44 -5.90
CA ASP A 123 -10.40 -14.33 -5.70
C ASP A 123 -11.14 -13.91 -4.42
N LEU A 124 -12.39 -13.53 -4.59
CA LEU A 124 -13.26 -13.17 -3.45
C LEU A 124 -13.53 -14.35 -2.52
N SER A 125 -13.42 -15.59 -3.00
CA SER A 125 -13.67 -16.79 -2.19
C SER A 125 -12.65 -16.98 -1.06
N ILE A 126 -11.45 -16.40 -1.18
CA ILE A 126 -10.41 -16.47 -0.14
C ILE A 126 -10.53 -15.38 0.91
N MET A 127 -11.37 -14.37 0.70
CA MET A 127 -11.39 -13.16 1.53
C MET A 127 -11.64 -13.46 3.01
N GLN A 128 -12.53 -14.41 3.33
CA GLN A 128 -12.75 -14.76 4.73
C GLN A 128 -11.47 -15.31 5.37
N ARG A 129 -10.72 -16.15 4.68
CA ARG A 129 -9.44 -16.69 5.16
C ARG A 129 -8.41 -15.57 5.38
N VAL A 130 -8.38 -14.55 4.51
CA VAL A 130 -7.49 -13.39 4.65
C VAL A 130 -7.90 -12.53 5.85
N ILE A 131 -9.20 -12.34 6.07
CA ILE A 131 -9.74 -11.62 7.24
C ILE A 131 -9.37 -12.33 8.54
N ASP A 132 -9.51 -13.66 8.57
CA ASP A 132 -9.22 -14.50 9.75
C ASP A 132 -7.74 -14.52 10.15
N ILE A 133 -6.83 -14.02 9.29
CA ILE A 133 -5.42 -13.79 9.65
C ILE A 133 -5.29 -12.73 10.75
N GLY A 134 -6.14 -11.69 10.73
CA GLY A 134 -6.16 -10.65 11.76
C GLY A 134 -5.42 -9.35 11.40
N TYR A 135 -5.15 -9.10 10.12
CA TYR A 135 -4.65 -7.82 9.62
C TYR A 135 -5.57 -6.66 10.01
N LYS A 136 -5.05 -5.44 10.08
CA LYS A 136 -5.83 -4.22 10.38
C LYS A 136 -6.42 -3.58 9.12
N GLY A 137 -6.04 -4.06 7.96
CA GLY A 137 -6.58 -3.63 6.69
C GLY A 137 -6.16 -4.53 5.55
N ILE A 138 -6.85 -4.38 4.42
CA ILE A 138 -6.54 -5.10 3.18
C ILE A 138 -6.49 -4.07 2.04
N MET A 139 -5.48 -4.20 1.19
CA MET A 139 -5.26 -3.33 0.06
C MET A 139 -5.07 -4.14 -1.21
N ILE A 140 -5.66 -3.69 -2.33
CA ILE A 140 -5.36 -4.23 -3.66
C ILE A 140 -4.24 -3.41 -4.31
N ASP A 141 -3.25 -4.09 -4.89
CA ASP A 141 -2.24 -3.53 -5.80
C ASP A 141 -2.14 -4.42 -7.05
N THR A 142 -1.25 -4.10 -7.98
CA THR A 142 -0.80 -4.97 -9.08
C THR A 142 0.61 -5.45 -8.81
N PHE A 143 0.89 -6.73 -9.03
CA PHE A 143 2.22 -7.30 -8.90
C PHE A 143 3.10 -6.88 -10.09
N HIS A 144 2.64 -7.19 -11.30
CA HIS A 144 3.31 -6.77 -12.52
C HIS A 144 2.96 -5.31 -12.83
N LYS A 145 3.98 -4.51 -13.11
CA LYS A 145 3.78 -3.10 -13.49
C LYS A 145 3.61 -2.95 -15.00
N ALA A 146 2.89 -3.91 -15.60
CA ALA A 146 2.41 -3.82 -16.97
C ALA A 146 1.35 -2.72 -17.14
N ASN A 147 0.92 -2.45 -18.37
CA ASN A 147 0.02 -1.35 -18.70
C ASN A 147 -1.43 -1.50 -18.21
N LYS A 148 -1.71 -2.49 -17.34
CA LYS A 148 -3.04 -2.73 -16.76
C LYS A 148 -3.13 -2.21 -15.35
N SER A 149 -4.19 -1.47 -15.07
CA SER A 149 -4.56 -1.04 -13.72
C SER A 149 -5.43 -2.08 -13.01
N THR A 150 -5.63 -1.90 -11.71
CA THR A 150 -6.60 -2.71 -10.95
C THR A 150 -8.00 -2.69 -11.58
N LEU A 151 -8.42 -1.56 -12.16
CA LEU A 151 -9.72 -1.43 -12.82
C LEU A 151 -9.81 -2.15 -14.18
N ASP A 152 -8.66 -2.44 -14.80
CA ASP A 152 -8.61 -3.27 -16.02
C ASP A 152 -8.65 -4.77 -15.71
N LEU A 153 -8.34 -5.14 -14.48
CA LEU A 153 -8.18 -6.53 -14.05
C LEU A 153 -9.37 -7.04 -13.23
N ILE A 154 -9.99 -6.18 -12.44
CA ILE A 154 -11.12 -6.52 -11.59
C ILE A 154 -12.34 -5.74 -12.07
N ASN A 155 -13.42 -6.44 -12.40
CA ASN A 155 -14.65 -5.79 -12.79
C ASN A 155 -15.29 -5.04 -11.61
N LYS A 156 -16.12 -4.05 -11.92
CA LYS A 156 -16.75 -3.17 -10.94
C LYS A 156 -17.55 -3.91 -9.86
N THR A 157 -18.26 -4.97 -10.27
CA THR A 157 -19.09 -5.76 -9.34
C THR A 157 -18.24 -6.44 -8.28
N ASP A 158 -17.12 -7.06 -8.67
CA ASP A 158 -16.24 -7.75 -7.74
C ASP A 158 -15.40 -6.76 -6.91
N LEU A 159 -15.06 -5.60 -7.48
CA LEU A 159 -14.42 -4.53 -6.72
C LEU A 159 -15.34 -3.98 -5.61
N ASN A 160 -16.63 -3.76 -5.91
CA ASN A 160 -17.62 -3.36 -4.90
C ASN A 160 -17.76 -4.42 -3.82
N LYS A 161 -17.90 -5.71 -4.19
CA LYS A 161 -17.98 -6.81 -3.22
C LYS A 161 -16.74 -6.87 -2.32
N PHE A 162 -15.54 -6.68 -2.90
CA PHE A 162 -14.30 -6.61 -2.12
C PHE A 162 -14.38 -5.50 -1.06
N VAL A 163 -14.73 -4.29 -1.48
CA VAL A 163 -14.86 -3.14 -0.58
C VAL A 163 -15.88 -3.43 0.52
N ASP A 164 -17.05 -3.96 0.17
CA ASP A 164 -18.10 -4.30 1.14
C ASP A 164 -17.63 -5.34 2.15
N ILE A 165 -16.95 -6.40 1.69
CA ILE A 165 -16.40 -7.44 2.57
C ILE A 165 -15.41 -6.84 3.55
N VAL A 166 -14.45 -6.04 3.09
CA VAL A 166 -13.43 -5.44 3.95
C VAL A 166 -14.05 -4.45 4.95
N LYS A 167 -14.94 -3.58 4.49
CA LYS A 167 -15.59 -2.56 5.36
C LYS A 167 -16.57 -3.17 6.37
N ASN A 168 -17.32 -4.20 6.00
CA ASN A 168 -18.22 -4.90 6.91
C ASN A 168 -17.48 -5.63 8.06
N ASN A 169 -16.20 -5.93 7.86
CA ASN A 169 -15.33 -6.47 8.90
C ASN A 169 -14.54 -5.39 9.68
N ASN A 170 -14.90 -4.11 9.52
CA ASN A 170 -14.24 -2.96 10.17
C ASN A 170 -12.74 -2.86 9.88
N LEU A 171 -12.31 -3.33 8.71
CA LEU A 171 -10.93 -3.26 8.28
C LEU A 171 -10.69 -2.02 7.41
N ILE A 172 -9.45 -1.56 7.42
CA ILE A 172 -8.98 -0.50 6.52
C ILE A 172 -8.97 -1.06 5.09
N CYS A 173 -9.59 -0.33 4.16
CA CYS A 173 -9.70 -0.71 2.75
C CYS A 173 -8.90 0.24 1.88
N GLY A 174 -7.88 -0.27 1.16
CA GLY A 174 -7.07 0.51 0.24
C GLY A 174 -7.13 -0.02 -1.20
N LEU A 175 -7.03 0.89 -2.18
CA LEU A 175 -6.89 0.55 -3.59
C LEU A 175 -5.67 1.23 -4.19
N SER A 176 -4.86 0.46 -4.91
CA SER A 176 -3.75 0.92 -5.74
C SER A 176 -3.63 0.06 -6.99
N GLY A 177 -2.48 0.01 -7.62
CA GLY A 177 -2.23 -0.80 -8.82
C GLY A 177 -2.45 -0.02 -10.10
N SER A 178 -1.40 0.70 -10.51
CA SER A 178 -1.34 1.47 -11.77
C SER A 178 -2.51 2.43 -11.99
N LEU A 179 -3.12 2.94 -10.90
CA LEU A 179 -4.21 3.90 -10.97
C LEU A 179 -3.80 5.18 -11.69
N LYS A 180 -4.73 5.76 -12.45
CA LYS A 180 -4.57 6.98 -13.23
C LYS A 180 -5.50 8.08 -12.71
N LEU A 181 -5.21 9.33 -13.08
CA LEU A 181 -6.01 10.50 -12.70
C LEU A 181 -7.50 10.32 -13.04
N HIS A 182 -7.81 9.86 -14.25
CA HIS A 182 -9.18 9.66 -14.71
C HIS A 182 -9.96 8.55 -13.98
N HIS A 183 -9.29 7.66 -13.23
CA HIS A 183 -9.95 6.64 -12.42
C HIS A 183 -10.54 7.21 -11.12
N ILE A 184 -10.03 8.36 -10.65
CA ILE A 184 -10.39 8.92 -9.34
C ILE A 184 -11.88 9.22 -9.26
N GLY A 185 -12.47 9.80 -10.31
CA GLY A 185 -13.90 10.12 -10.36
C GLY A 185 -14.82 8.93 -10.09
N GLU A 186 -14.45 7.72 -10.54
CA GLU A 186 -15.17 6.48 -10.23
C GLU A 186 -14.84 5.95 -8.83
N LEU A 187 -13.55 5.92 -8.47
CA LEU A 187 -13.07 5.30 -7.25
C LEU A 187 -13.45 6.07 -5.98
N LYS A 188 -13.57 7.39 -6.04
CA LYS A 188 -13.97 8.21 -4.88
C LYS A 188 -15.40 7.96 -4.41
N ASN A 189 -16.24 7.32 -5.25
CA ASN A 189 -17.58 6.90 -4.89
C ASN A 189 -17.62 5.53 -4.18
N LEU A 190 -16.50 4.81 -4.14
CA LEU A 190 -16.36 3.59 -3.35
C LEU A 190 -16.07 3.96 -1.90
N ASN A 191 -16.53 3.13 -0.97
CA ASN A 191 -16.29 3.32 0.46
C ASN A 191 -14.89 2.83 0.87
N VAL A 192 -13.85 3.28 0.15
CA VAL A 192 -12.45 2.96 0.47
C VAL A 192 -11.82 4.02 1.36
N ASP A 193 -10.86 3.61 2.20
CA ASP A 193 -10.18 4.55 3.10
C ASP A 193 -9.09 5.33 2.38
N PHE A 194 -8.38 4.73 1.38
CA PHE A 194 -7.41 5.47 0.56
C PHE A 194 -7.18 4.89 -0.82
N LEU A 195 -6.72 5.80 -1.70
CA LEU A 195 -6.25 5.51 -3.05
C LEU A 195 -4.75 5.74 -3.14
N GLY A 196 -4.00 4.72 -3.61
CA GLY A 196 -2.55 4.74 -3.71
C GLY A 196 -2.05 4.97 -5.12
N PHE A 197 -1.10 5.89 -5.26
CA PHE A 197 -0.52 6.26 -6.55
C PHE A 197 1.00 6.25 -6.51
N ARG A 198 1.64 5.79 -7.59
CA ARG A 198 3.06 5.95 -7.86
C ARG A 198 3.30 6.44 -9.29
N GLY A 199 2.98 5.64 -10.30
CA GLY A 199 3.26 5.99 -11.70
C GLY A 199 2.60 7.29 -12.14
N GLN A 200 1.36 7.56 -11.70
CA GLN A 200 0.65 8.81 -11.98
C GLN A 200 1.35 10.05 -11.39
N LEU A 201 2.15 9.88 -10.33
CA LEU A 201 2.87 10.98 -9.67
C LEU A 201 4.22 11.29 -10.33
N CYS A 202 4.69 10.48 -11.28
CA CYS A 202 6.01 10.62 -11.88
C CYS A 202 6.00 11.53 -13.11
N SER A 203 7.16 12.11 -13.42
CA SER A 203 7.33 13.00 -14.59
C SER A 203 6.95 12.31 -15.89
N GLU A 204 7.38 11.06 -16.04
CA GLU A 204 6.89 10.15 -17.08
C GLU A 204 6.03 9.07 -16.43
N ILE A 205 4.76 9.01 -16.79
CA ILE A 205 3.76 8.16 -16.12
C ILE A 205 4.16 6.68 -16.08
N ASN A 206 4.90 6.20 -17.07
CA ASN A 206 5.31 4.80 -17.16
C ASN A 206 6.72 4.53 -16.61
N SER A 207 7.57 5.54 -16.40
CA SER A 207 8.95 5.34 -15.94
C SER A 207 9.05 5.04 -14.45
N ARG A 208 8.13 5.57 -13.65
CA ARG A 208 8.14 5.49 -12.17
C ARG A 208 9.42 6.04 -11.50
N GLU A 209 10.28 6.72 -12.25
CA GLU A 209 11.62 7.09 -11.80
C GLU A 209 11.66 8.30 -10.88
N SER A 210 10.91 9.35 -11.19
CA SER A 210 10.99 10.61 -10.47
C SER A 210 9.62 11.22 -10.22
N ILE A 211 9.32 11.51 -8.96
CA ILE A 211 8.07 12.18 -8.58
C ILE A 211 8.05 13.63 -9.08
N ASN A 212 6.89 14.07 -9.53
CA ASN A 212 6.63 15.43 -10.00
C ASN A 212 5.58 16.10 -9.09
N VAL A 213 5.96 17.18 -8.42
CA VAL A 213 5.12 17.90 -7.46
C VAL A 213 3.80 18.39 -8.09
N ASN A 214 3.82 18.83 -9.35
CA ASN A 214 2.59 19.28 -10.01
C ASN A 214 1.59 18.13 -10.19
N LYS A 215 2.08 16.94 -10.57
CA LYS A 215 1.23 15.74 -10.69
C LYS A 215 0.72 15.24 -9.35
N VAL A 216 1.49 15.37 -8.28
CA VAL A 216 1.02 15.11 -6.91
C VAL A 216 -0.15 16.03 -6.57
N ASN A 217 -0.01 17.33 -6.84
CA ASN A 217 -1.07 18.31 -6.61
C ASN A 217 -2.31 18.07 -7.49
N GLU A 218 -2.14 17.62 -8.73
CA GLU A 218 -3.27 17.23 -9.61
C GLU A 218 -4.08 16.10 -9.00
N VAL A 219 -3.41 15.02 -8.57
CA VAL A 219 -4.06 13.87 -7.92
C VAL A 219 -4.74 14.29 -6.63
N TYR A 220 -4.08 15.08 -5.78
CA TYR A 220 -4.65 15.61 -4.55
C TYR A 220 -5.97 16.38 -4.82
N ARG A 221 -5.94 17.33 -5.74
CA ARG A 221 -7.13 18.12 -6.08
C ARG A 221 -8.28 17.26 -6.59
N GLU A 222 -7.99 16.28 -7.45
CA GLU A 222 -8.99 15.38 -8.00
C GLU A 222 -9.64 14.49 -6.92
N ILE A 223 -8.85 14.04 -5.92
CA ILE A 223 -9.38 13.26 -4.79
C ILE A 223 -10.25 14.13 -3.89
N LYS A 224 -9.85 15.39 -3.64
CA LYS A 224 -10.52 16.29 -2.68
C LYS A 224 -11.62 17.16 -3.32
N SER A 225 -11.80 17.12 -4.66
CA SER A 225 -12.92 17.75 -5.35
C SER A 225 -14.20 16.93 -5.21
#